data_e9f0c16829bd6e805223702b8d531532
#
_entry.id   e9f0c16829bd6e805223702b8d531532
#
_cell.length_a   1.000
_cell.length_b   1.000
_cell.length_c   1.000
_cell.angle_alpha   90.00
_cell.angle_beta   90.00
_cell.angle_gamma   90.00
#
_symmetry.space_group_name_H-M   'P 1'
#
loop_
_entity.id
_entity.type
_entity.pdbx_description
1 polymer ?
#
loop_
_entity_poly.entity_id
_entity_poly.type
_entity_poly.pdbx_seq_one_letter_code
_entity_poly.pdbx_strand_id
1 'polypeptide(L)'
;MTALLSPEVHVEDDAPSYRPRRRRRRLSPARFTVVVVCAAIAASTIYPFVFMAFTSLKTPRDYVDNKLGLPIPATFENFVTALSGDLGVSFVNSVIVVGAGTILTVILGCMAGFAFAFLRFLFRATLLRLIMIIMVLPVTVLIPPIFKVVLDLGLVNTYPGLVLLYVGLSLPAGVYMMATFFMAVPKELVESARIDGATPWRVFRSIAVPLARPAFITLGTFTFLGLWNELLFALLIMSSPEQRTLPVAITLLRQSVQNPTLVQDAIIAAGLLMSAALPFLLFILFNRQITQGMVAGALK
;
A
#
# COMPACT_ATOMS: atom_id res chain seq x y z
N MET A 1 -17.49 33.90 78.67
CA MET A 1 -18.59 33.18 79.27
C MET A 1 -19.40 32.54 78.15
N THR A 2 -19.62 31.25 78.21
CA THR A 2 -20.51 30.37 77.46
C THR A 2 -20.06 29.99 76.08
N ALA A 3 -19.34 28.90 76.02
CA ALA A 3 -19.07 28.12 74.81
C ALA A 3 -20.35 27.46 74.30
N LEU A 4 -20.64 27.57 73.01
CA LEU A 4 -21.61 26.74 72.27
C LEU A 4 -20.85 25.70 71.45
N LEU A 5 -20.91 24.45 71.94
CA LEU A 5 -20.51 23.26 71.26
C LEU A 5 -21.46 22.97 70.06
N SER A 6 -20.97 22.98 68.89
CA SER A 6 -21.69 22.47 67.72
C SER A 6 -21.49 20.93 67.63
N PRO A 7 -22.57 20.13 67.44
CA PRO A 7 -22.46 18.69 67.27
C PRO A 7 -21.83 18.35 65.92
N GLU A 8 -20.76 17.54 65.93
CA GLU A 8 -20.19 16.88 64.75
C GLU A 8 -21.23 15.88 64.20
N VAL A 9 -21.74 16.14 63.03
CA VAL A 9 -22.54 15.18 62.24
C VAL A 9 -21.60 14.21 61.57
N HIS A 10 -21.48 13.01 62.13
CA HIS A 10 -20.90 11.86 61.45
C HIS A 10 -21.81 11.50 60.27
N VAL A 11 -21.41 11.88 59.04
CA VAL A 11 -22.00 11.34 57.82
C VAL A 11 -21.33 9.98 57.59
N GLU A 12 -22.06 8.93 57.91
CA GLU A 12 -21.72 7.55 57.61
C GLU A 12 -21.83 7.39 56.06
N ASP A 13 -20.67 7.27 55.41
CA ASP A 13 -20.53 7.22 53.92
C ASP A 13 -20.85 5.78 53.47
N ASP A 14 -22.13 5.40 53.57
CA ASP A 14 -22.66 4.13 53.08
C ASP A 14 -23.06 4.25 51.58
N ALA A 15 -22.09 4.62 50.72
CA ALA A 15 -22.28 4.56 49.31
C ALA A 15 -22.21 3.09 48.84
N PRO A 16 -23.29 2.51 48.30
CA PRO A 16 -23.26 1.14 47.81
C PRO A 16 -22.27 1.04 46.66
N SER A 17 -21.18 0.28 46.84
CA SER A 17 -20.18 0.02 45.84
C SER A 17 -20.83 -0.67 44.61
N TYR A 18 -21.18 0.12 43.60
CA TYR A 18 -21.69 -0.39 42.34
C TYR A 18 -20.58 -1.15 41.61
N ARG A 19 -20.45 -2.47 41.86
CA ARG A 19 -19.63 -3.37 41.02
C ARG A 19 -20.43 -3.72 39.77
N PRO A 20 -20.03 -3.26 38.57
CA PRO A 20 -20.71 -3.65 37.34
C PRO A 20 -20.60 -5.16 37.20
N ARG A 21 -21.70 -5.89 37.39
CA ARG A 21 -21.78 -7.31 37.05
C ARG A 21 -21.44 -7.45 35.57
N ARG A 22 -20.26 -7.99 35.23
CA ARG A 22 -19.90 -8.44 33.88
C ARG A 22 -20.93 -9.52 33.47
N ARG A 23 -22.05 -9.08 32.86
CA ARG A 23 -22.98 -9.97 32.19
C ARG A 23 -22.17 -10.66 31.08
N ARG A 24 -21.88 -11.94 31.25
CA ARG A 24 -21.44 -12.81 30.15
C ARG A 24 -22.53 -12.73 29.07
N ARG A 25 -22.30 -11.92 28.05
CA ARG A 25 -23.21 -11.79 26.90
C ARG A 25 -23.20 -13.14 26.21
N ARG A 26 -24.24 -13.96 26.41
CA ARG A 26 -24.49 -15.14 25.59
C ARG A 26 -24.59 -14.65 24.15
N LEU A 27 -23.77 -15.19 23.27
CA LEU A 27 -23.81 -14.88 21.85
C LEU A 27 -25.21 -15.25 21.34
N SER A 28 -25.94 -14.29 20.81
CA SER A 28 -27.21 -14.61 20.11
C SER A 28 -26.91 -15.51 18.91
N PRO A 29 -27.83 -16.41 18.49
CA PRO A 29 -27.59 -17.29 17.35
C PRO A 29 -27.14 -16.54 16.10
N ALA A 30 -27.72 -15.36 15.84
CA ALA A 30 -27.31 -14.50 14.72
C ALA A 30 -25.84 -14.04 14.84
N ARG A 31 -25.36 -13.69 16.03
CA ARG A 31 -23.95 -13.31 16.24
C ARG A 31 -23.02 -14.51 16.06
N PHE A 32 -23.43 -15.68 16.51
CA PHE A 32 -22.67 -16.91 16.30
C PHE A 32 -22.52 -17.20 14.81
N THR A 33 -23.60 -17.13 14.02
CA THR A 33 -23.56 -17.31 12.57
C THR A 33 -22.62 -16.30 11.91
N VAL A 34 -22.69 -15.02 12.26
CA VAL A 34 -21.78 -13.98 11.72
C VAL A 34 -20.32 -14.32 12.03
N VAL A 35 -20.02 -14.72 13.28
CA VAL A 35 -18.64 -15.09 13.65
C VAL A 35 -18.15 -16.31 12.85
N VAL A 36 -18.98 -17.33 12.68
CA VAL A 36 -18.63 -18.53 11.88
C VAL A 36 -18.36 -18.16 10.42
N VAL A 37 -19.25 -17.35 9.82
CA VAL A 37 -19.07 -16.90 8.43
C VAL A 37 -17.79 -16.07 8.29
N CYS A 38 -17.54 -15.10 9.19
CA CYS A 38 -16.32 -14.31 9.16
C CYS A 38 -15.06 -15.19 9.36
N ALA A 39 -15.12 -16.17 10.25
CA ALA A 39 -14.01 -17.12 10.46
C ALA A 39 -13.75 -17.99 9.23
N ALA A 40 -14.80 -18.46 8.57
CA ALA A 40 -14.69 -19.25 7.34
C ALA A 40 -14.07 -18.42 6.20
N ILE A 41 -14.51 -17.18 6.03
CA ILE A 41 -13.91 -16.24 5.04
C ILE A 41 -12.44 -15.99 5.38
N ALA A 42 -12.12 -15.72 6.64
CA ALA A 42 -10.74 -15.49 7.07
C ALA A 42 -9.86 -16.74 6.82
N ALA A 43 -10.35 -17.92 7.16
CA ALA A 43 -9.63 -19.17 6.91
C ALA A 43 -9.40 -19.41 5.41
N SER A 44 -10.42 -19.18 4.57
CA SER A 44 -10.31 -19.28 3.11
C SER A 44 -9.28 -18.29 2.53
N THR A 45 -9.20 -17.08 3.08
CA THR A 45 -8.23 -16.06 2.64
C THR A 45 -6.81 -16.41 3.08
N ILE A 46 -6.63 -16.97 4.27
CA ILE A 46 -5.30 -17.33 4.81
C ILE A 46 -4.76 -18.62 4.16
N TYR A 47 -5.65 -19.55 3.77
CA TYR A 47 -5.28 -20.86 3.24
C TYR A 47 -4.24 -20.81 2.10
N PRO A 48 -4.38 -20.00 1.04
CA PRO A 48 -3.39 -19.95 -0.04
C PRO A 48 -2.01 -19.49 0.45
N PHE A 49 -1.91 -18.60 1.41
CA PHE A 49 -0.62 -18.16 1.98
C PHE A 49 0.05 -19.28 2.79
N VAL A 50 -0.74 -20.03 3.58
CA VAL A 50 -0.25 -21.19 4.32
C VAL A 50 0.20 -22.30 3.35
N PHE A 51 -0.58 -22.55 2.31
CA PHE A 51 -0.22 -23.51 1.26
C PHE A 51 1.09 -23.14 0.55
N MET A 52 1.25 -21.86 0.17
CA MET A 52 2.49 -21.35 -0.42
C MET A 52 3.68 -21.48 0.55
N ALA A 53 3.46 -21.16 1.83
CA ALA A 53 4.50 -21.28 2.86
C ALA A 53 4.95 -22.75 3.03
N PHE A 54 4.00 -23.69 3.06
CA PHE A 54 4.36 -25.11 3.13
C PHE A 54 5.04 -25.60 1.84
N THR A 55 4.54 -25.19 0.68
CA THR A 55 5.14 -25.54 -0.62
C THR A 55 6.58 -25.03 -0.74
N SER A 56 6.84 -23.79 -0.32
CA SER A 56 8.18 -23.19 -0.38
C SER A 56 9.20 -23.88 0.51
N LEU A 57 8.76 -24.58 1.54
CA LEU A 57 9.61 -25.32 2.49
C LEU A 57 9.77 -26.80 2.15
N LYS A 58 9.12 -27.29 1.09
CA LYS A 58 9.21 -28.71 0.69
C LYS A 58 10.39 -28.99 -0.21
N THR A 59 10.98 -30.18 -0.04
CA THR A 59 11.85 -30.74 -1.08
C THR A 59 11.03 -31.16 -2.31
N PRO A 60 11.62 -31.28 -3.49
CA PRO A 60 10.92 -31.74 -4.69
C PRO A 60 10.21 -33.08 -4.48
N ARG A 61 10.82 -34.00 -3.77
CA ARG A 61 10.28 -35.32 -3.46
C ARG A 61 9.08 -35.23 -2.51
N ASP A 62 9.19 -34.45 -1.42
CA ASP A 62 8.10 -34.27 -0.46
C ASP A 62 6.88 -33.56 -1.12
N TYR A 63 7.13 -32.64 -2.07
CA TYR A 63 6.05 -31.99 -2.81
C TYR A 63 5.23 -32.98 -3.66
N VAL A 64 5.87 -34.02 -4.22
CA VAL A 64 5.17 -35.08 -4.98
C VAL A 64 4.37 -35.99 -4.07
N ASP A 65 5.06 -36.50 -3.04
CA ASP A 65 4.53 -37.55 -2.19
C ASP A 65 3.46 -37.03 -1.21
N ASN A 66 3.57 -35.73 -0.82
CA ASN A 66 2.75 -35.11 0.22
C ASN A 66 2.36 -33.67 -0.15
N LYS A 67 1.59 -33.49 -1.21
CA LYS A 67 1.29 -32.15 -1.77
C LYS A 67 0.61 -31.19 -0.78
N LEU A 68 -0.33 -31.70 0.03
CA LEU A 68 -1.15 -30.89 0.94
C LEU A 68 -0.69 -30.93 2.40
N GLY A 69 0.22 -31.84 2.76
CA GLY A 69 0.65 -32.02 4.14
C GLY A 69 1.77 -31.07 4.55
N LEU A 70 2.24 -31.26 5.77
CA LEU A 70 3.33 -30.46 6.35
C LEU A 70 4.67 -30.77 5.67
N PRO A 71 5.57 -29.78 5.52
CA PRO A 71 6.92 -29.98 4.97
C PRO A 71 7.79 -30.73 5.99
N ILE A 72 8.02 -32.02 5.80
CA ILE A 72 8.83 -32.83 6.70
C ILE A 72 9.75 -33.73 5.87
N PRO A 73 11.06 -33.46 5.85
CA PRO A 73 11.78 -32.36 6.51
C PRO A 73 11.60 -31.00 5.81
N ALA A 74 11.51 -29.91 6.59
CA ALA A 74 11.46 -28.58 6.04
C ALA A 74 12.85 -28.16 5.51
N THR A 75 12.88 -27.49 4.34
CA THR A 75 14.12 -26.95 3.74
C THR A 75 13.94 -25.47 3.37
N PHE A 76 15.00 -24.69 3.51
CA PHE A 76 15.09 -23.31 3.02
C PHE A 76 15.80 -23.18 1.67
N GLU A 77 16.19 -24.30 1.05
CA GLU A 77 16.94 -24.32 -0.19
C GLU A 77 16.21 -23.61 -1.33
N ASN A 78 14.89 -23.70 -1.39
CA ASN A 78 14.09 -23.01 -2.40
C ASN A 78 14.18 -21.48 -2.29
N PHE A 79 14.30 -20.94 -1.07
CA PHE A 79 14.53 -19.50 -0.85
C PHE A 79 15.94 -19.10 -1.25
N VAL A 80 16.95 -19.92 -0.93
CA VAL A 80 18.34 -19.67 -1.35
C VAL A 80 18.44 -19.68 -2.86
N THR A 81 17.85 -20.67 -3.52
CA THR A 81 17.80 -20.78 -4.98
C THR A 81 17.07 -19.60 -5.62
N ALA A 82 15.93 -19.20 -5.07
CA ALA A 82 15.18 -18.04 -5.54
C ALA A 82 15.98 -16.73 -5.41
N LEU A 83 16.65 -16.53 -4.28
CA LEU A 83 17.44 -15.32 -4.00
C LEU A 83 18.73 -15.24 -4.81
N SER A 84 19.41 -16.38 -5.02
CA SER A 84 20.66 -16.44 -5.79
C SER A 84 20.43 -16.45 -7.31
N GLY A 85 19.20 -16.66 -7.76
CA GLY A 85 18.84 -16.71 -9.17
C GLY A 85 18.16 -15.42 -9.68
N ASP A 86 17.52 -15.53 -10.84
CA ASP A 86 16.83 -14.41 -11.52
C ASP A 86 15.75 -13.74 -10.67
N LEU A 87 15.09 -14.47 -9.75
CA LEU A 87 14.09 -13.91 -8.88
C LEU A 87 14.67 -12.93 -7.86
N GLY A 88 15.89 -13.19 -7.35
CA GLY A 88 16.57 -12.28 -6.43
C GLY A 88 16.94 -10.96 -7.11
N VAL A 89 17.52 -11.02 -8.30
CA VAL A 89 17.82 -9.84 -9.12
C VAL A 89 16.55 -9.06 -9.42
N SER A 90 15.48 -9.75 -9.87
CA SER A 90 14.20 -9.14 -10.19
C SER A 90 13.50 -8.53 -8.97
N PHE A 91 13.69 -9.08 -7.78
CA PHE A 91 13.22 -8.49 -6.53
C PHE A 91 13.89 -7.13 -6.28
N VAL A 92 15.21 -7.06 -6.39
CA VAL A 92 15.96 -5.80 -6.23
C VAL A 92 15.54 -4.78 -7.27
N ASN A 93 15.38 -5.19 -8.54
CA ASN A 93 14.89 -4.34 -9.61
C ASN A 93 13.51 -3.75 -9.29
N SER A 94 12.58 -4.59 -8.80
CA SER A 94 11.26 -4.14 -8.37
C SER A 94 11.34 -3.12 -7.25
N VAL A 95 12.17 -3.35 -6.23
CA VAL A 95 12.35 -2.40 -5.12
C VAL A 95 12.85 -1.05 -5.64
N ILE A 96 13.83 -1.05 -6.55
CA ILE A 96 14.40 0.17 -7.12
C ILE A 96 13.36 0.92 -7.95
N VAL A 97 12.73 0.25 -8.92
CA VAL A 97 11.82 0.91 -9.88
C VAL A 97 10.53 1.36 -9.22
N VAL A 98 9.92 0.48 -8.43
CA VAL A 98 8.68 0.80 -7.70
C VAL A 98 8.93 1.83 -6.60
N GLY A 99 10.04 1.71 -5.88
CA GLY A 99 10.45 2.68 -4.87
C GLY A 99 10.66 4.07 -5.48
N ALA A 100 11.45 4.17 -6.54
CA ALA A 100 11.68 5.43 -7.25
C ALA A 100 10.39 6.02 -7.84
N GLY A 101 9.57 5.20 -8.51
CA GLY A 101 8.28 5.61 -9.06
C GLY A 101 7.32 6.13 -7.99
N THR A 102 7.24 5.45 -6.85
CA THR A 102 6.42 5.85 -5.71
C THR A 102 6.89 7.18 -5.12
N ILE A 103 8.18 7.32 -4.83
CA ILE A 103 8.75 8.54 -4.24
C ILE A 103 8.52 9.74 -5.16
N LEU A 104 8.81 9.60 -6.44
CA LEU A 104 8.60 10.68 -7.42
C LEU A 104 7.12 11.04 -7.56
N THR A 105 6.22 10.05 -7.60
CA THR A 105 4.77 10.30 -7.65
C THR A 105 4.29 11.05 -6.42
N VAL A 106 4.75 10.68 -5.22
CA VAL A 106 4.38 11.36 -3.97
C VAL A 106 4.89 12.79 -3.96
N ILE A 107 6.15 13.02 -4.33
CA ILE A 107 6.74 14.37 -4.36
C ILE A 107 5.99 15.25 -5.36
N LEU A 108 5.86 14.81 -6.61
CA LEU A 108 5.21 15.58 -7.68
C LEU A 108 3.71 15.77 -7.42
N GLY A 109 3.04 14.72 -6.96
CA GLY A 109 1.63 14.76 -6.58
C GLY A 109 1.37 15.73 -5.43
N CYS A 110 2.25 15.77 -4.44
CA CYS A 110 2.19 16.73 -3.34
C CYS A 110 2.37 18.17 -3.81
N MET A 111 3.42 18.44 -4.60
CA MET A 111 3.69 19.78 -5.10
C MET A 111 2.56 20.30 -6.00
N ALA A 112 2.09 19.47 -6.92
CA ALA A 112 0.96 19.79 -7.79
C ALA A 112 -0.34 19.94 -7.00
N GLY A 113 -0.64 19.03 -6.08
CA GLY A 113 -1.82 19.09 -5.21
C GLY A 113 -1.87 20.37 -4.38
N PHE A 114 -0.73 20.77 -3.80
CA PHE A 114 -0.61 22.06 -3.10
C PHE A 114 -0.89 23.25 -4.03
N ALA A 115 -0.32 23.25 -5.24
CA ALA A 115 -0.57 24.28 -6.23
C ALA A 115 -2.07 24.37 -6.59
N PHE A 116 -2.71 23.23 -6.82
CA PHE A 116 -4.15 23.17 -7.07
C PHE A 116 -5.00 23.58 -5.86
N ALA A 117 -4.54 23.45 -4.65
CA ALA A 117 -5.31 23.86 -3.47
C ALA A 117 -5.17 25.36 -3.14
N PHE A 118 -3.96 25.89 -3.17
CA PHE A 118 -3.64 27.18 -2.56
C PHE A 118 -3.12 28.25 -3.53
N LEU A 119 -2.72 27.89 -4.75
CA LEU A 119 -2.25 28.86 -5.73
C LEU A 119 -3.37 29.23 -6.71
N ARG A 120 -3.34 30.48 -7.17
CA ARG A 120 -4.22 30.97 -8.24
C ARG A 120 -3.42 31.00 -9.53
N PHE A 121 -3.84 30.18 -10.51
CA PHE A 121 -3.21 30.16 -11.83
C PHE A 121 -4.26 29.92 -12.92
N LEU A 122 -3.90 30.29 -14.14
CA LEU A 122 -4.79 30.18 -15.29
C LEU A 122 -5.16 28.71 -15.57
N PHE A 123 -6.43 28.47 -15.93
CA PHE A 123 -6.97 27.14 -16.24
C PHE A 123 -6.95 26.10 -15.09
N ARG A 124 -6.74 26.52 -13.84
CA ARG A 124 -6.71 25.61 -12.67
C ARG A 124 -7.85 24.60 -12.66
N ALA A 125 -9.11 25.06 -12.81
CA ALA A 125 -10.29 24.20 -12.75
C ALA A 125 -10.39 23.26 -13.96
N THR A 126 -9.95 23.74 -15.14
CA THR A 126 -9.92 22.95 -16.36
C THR A 126 -8.88 21.84 -16.29
N LEU A 127 -7.66 22.15 -15.80
CA LEU A 127 -6.61 21.16 -15.63
C LEU A 127 -7.01 20.09 -14.61
N LEU A 128 -7.64 20.48 -13.49
CA LEU A 128 -8.11 19.47 -12.51
C LEU A 128 -9.19 18.56 -13.10
N ARG A 129 -10.10 19.11 -13.92
CA ARG A 129 -11.09 18.31 -14.65
C ARG A 129 -10.45 17.37 -15.66
N LEU A 130 -9.45 17.83 -16.40
CA LEU A 130 -8.71 16.98 -17.34
C LEU A 130 -8.00 15.82 -16.62
N ILE A 131 -7.39 16.06 -15.45
CA ILE A 131 -6.79 15.02 -14.63
C ILE A 131 -7.84 13.96 -14.24
N MET A 132 -9.05 14.37 -13.83
CA MET A 132 -10.13 13.43 -13.52
C MET A 132 -10.59 12.63 -14.76
N ILE A 133 -10.66 13.25 -15.94
CA ILE A 133 -11.03 12.57 -17.17
C ILE A 133 -9.99 11.50 -17.53
N ILE A 134 -8.70 11.83 -17.40
CA ILE A 134 -7.60 10.86 -17.68
C ILE A 134 -7.71 9.63 -16.77
N MET A 135 -8.11 9.79 -15.51
CA MET A 135 -8.25 8.66 -14.59
C MET A 135 -9.37 7.68 -14.96
N VAL A 136 -10.34 8.10 -15.79
CA VAL A 136 -11.44 7.24 -16.25
C VAL A 136 -11.02 6.40 -17.47
N LEU A 137 -9.96 6.80 -18.17
CA LEU A 137 -9.50 6.06 -19.34
C LEU A 137 -8.93 4.68 -18.94
N PRO A 138 -9.36 3.60 -19.62
CA PRO A 138 -8.79 2.29 -19.37
C PRO A 138 -7.30 2.28 -19.76
N VAL A 139 -6.43 2.04 -18.77
CA VAL A 139 -4.97 2.06 -18.97
C VAL A 139 -4.52 1.07 -20.07
N THR A 140 -5.24 -0.05 -20.23
CA THR A 140 -4.95 -1.06 -21.26
C THR A 140 -5.06 -0.54 -22.70
N VAL A 141 -5.96 0.43 -22.94
CA VAL A 141 -6.10 1.08 -24.25
C VAL A 141 -4.90 1.96 -24.58
N LEU A 142 -4.23 2.46 -23.56
CA LEU A 142 -3.08 3.35 -23.70
C LEU A 142 -1.75 2.59 -23.91
N ILE A 143 -1.75 1.26 -23.80
CA ILE A 143 -0.53 0.45 -23.95
C ILE A 143 0.19 0.71 -25.29
N PRO A 144 -0.46 0.61 -26.48
CA PRO A 144 0.25 0.79 -27.73
C PRO A 144 0.85 2.20 -27.90
N PRO A 145 0.11 3.31 -27.66
CA PRO A 145 0.70 4.64 -27.81
C PRO A 145 1.80 4.93 -26.78
N ILE A 146 1.66 4.45 -25.54
CA ILE A 146 2.69 4.62 -24.50
C ILE A 146 3.95 3.86 -24.89
N PHE A 147 3.83 2.59 -25.33
CA PHE A 147 4.98 1.80 -25.77
C PHE A 147 5.72 2.48 -26.92
N LYS A 148 4.98 3.04 -27.89
CA LYS A 148 5.58 3.80 -28.98
C LYS A 148 6.39 5.01 -28.47
N VAL A 149 5.84 5.79 -27.55
CA VAL A 149 6.54 6.94 -26.96
C VAL A 149 7.83 6.50 -26.25
N VAL A 150 7.77 5.43 -25.43
CA VAL A 150 8.94 4.90 -24.74
C VAL A 150 10.00 4.41 -25.71
N LEU A 151 9.58 3.78 -26.82
CA LEU A 151 10.46 3.31 -27.89
C LEU A 151 11.12 4.49 -28.64
N ASP A 152 10.34 5.49 -29.04
CA ASP A 152 10.83 6.68 -29.75
C ASP A 152 11.82 7.49 -28.89
N LEU A 153 11.69 7.45 -27.55
CA LEU A 153 12.61 8.08 -26.61
C LEU A 153 13.86 7.23 -26.33
N GLY A 154 13.96 6.01 -26.85
CA GLY A 154 15.07 5.09 -26.56
C GLY A 154 15.11 4.59 -25.12
N LEU A 155 13.97 4.58 -24.43
CA LEU A 155 13.87 4.22 -23.02
C LEU A 155 13.42 2.78 -22.76
N VAL A 156 13.22 1.99 -23.82
CA VAL A 156 12.92 0.55 -23.71
C VAL A 156 14.10 -0.15 -23.04
N ASN A 157 13.79 -1.09 -22.17
CA ASN A 157 14.77 -1.87 -21.40
C ASN A 157 15.69 -1.02 -20.52
N THR A 158 15.17 0.05 -19.92
CA THR A 158 15.88 0.90 -18.97
C THR A 158 15.05 1.19 -17.71
N TYR A 159 15.69 1.24 -16.55
CA TYR A 159 15.00 1.64 -15.30
C TYR A 159 14.37 3.03 -15.39
N PRO A 160 15.05 4.08 -15.92
CA PRO A 160 14.42 5.39 -16.08
C PRO A 160 13.15 5.35 -16.93
N GLY A 161 13.12 4.53 -17.99
CA GLY A 161 11.94 4.36 -18.85
C GLY A 161 10.74 3.83 -18.08
N LEU A 162 10.93 2.76 -17.30
CA LEU A 162 9.85 2.19 -16.51
C LEU A 162 9.45 3.10 -15.33
N VAL A 163 10.41 3.77 -14.68
CA VAL A 163 10.12 4.73 -13.60
C VAL A 163 9.30 5.91 -14.12
N LEU A 164 9.68 6.53 -15.24
CA LEU A 164 8.95 7.65 -15.82
C LEU A 164 7.54 7.26 -16.24
N LEU A 165 7.38 6.06 -16.81
CA LEU A 165 6.08 5.52 -17.15
C LEU A 165 5.22 5.31 -15.90
N TYR A 166 5.75 4.72 -14.85
CA TYR A 166 5.06 4.48 -13.60
C TYR A 166 4.62 5.80 -12.93
N VAL A 167 5.49 6.80 -12.96
CA VAL A 167 5.14 8.16 -12.49
C VAL A 167 4.00 8.74 -13.33
N GLY A 168 4.11 8.66 -14.67
CA GLY A 168 3.09 9.19 -15.59
C GLY A 168 1.71 8.56 -15.36
N LEU A 169 1.65 7.26 -15.13
CA LEU A 169 0.40 6.53 -14.86
C LEU A 169 -0.19 6.84 -13.47
N SER A 170 0.67 7.02 -12.46
CA SER A 170 0.22 7.21 -11.08
C SER A 170 -0.03 8.68 -10.71
N LEU A 171 0.61 9.61 -11.42
CA LEU A 171 0.58 11.04 -11.11
C LEU A 171 -0.83 11.65 -11.13
N PRO A 172 -1.73 11.35 -12.09
CA PRO A 172 -3.09 11.89 -12.07
C PRO A 172 -3.83 11.60 -10.76
N ALA A 173 -3.80 10.35 -10.32
CA ALA A 173 -4.42 9.95 -9.05
C ALA A 173 -3.72 10.60 -7.84
N GLY A 174 -2.40 10.68 -7.86
CA GLY A 174 -1.62 11.33 -6.83
C GLY A 174 -1.93 12.83 -6.69
N VAL A 175 -1.99 13.55 -7.79
CA VAL A 175 -2.33 14.98 -7.81
C VAL A 175 -3.76 15.20 -7.31
N TYR A 176 -4.72 14.42 -7.81
CA TYR A 176 -6.12 14.53 -7.39
C TYR A 176 -6.30 14.27 -5.90
N MET A 177 -5.70 13.20 -5.38
CA MET A 177 -5.76 12.85 -3.97
C MET A 177 -5.16 13.94 -3.09
N MET A 178 -3.97 14.44 -3.45
CA MET A 178 -3.30 15.49 -2.68
C MET A 178 -4.02 16.83 -2.78
N ALA A 179 -4.54 17.19 -3.95
CA ALA A 179 -5.34 18.41 -4.12
C ALA A 179 -6.60 18.36 -3.24
N THR A 180 -7.31 17.24 -3.24
CA THR A 180 -8.52 17.04 -2.41
C THR A 180 -8.18 17.14 -0.92
N PHE A 181 -7.07 16.54 -0.49
CA PHE A 181 -6.61 16.63 0.89
C PHE A 181 -6.30 18.08 1.29
N PHE A 182 -5.50 18.77 0.48
CA PHE A 182 -5.13 20.17 0.76
C PHE A 182 -6.31 21.15 0.71
N MET A 183 -7.32 20.88 -0.12
CA MET A 183 -8.55 21.66 -0.13
C MET A 183 -9.38 21.50 1.14
N ALA A 184 -9.18 20.42 1.90
CA ALA A 184 -9.84 20.18 3.19
C ALA A 184 -9.12 20.87 4.36
N VAL A 185 -7.89 21.36 4.17
CA VAL A 185 -7.14 22.10 5.19
C VAL A 185 -7.76 23.49 5.36
N PRO A 186 -7.99 23.98 6.60
CA PRO A 186 -8.52 25.31 6.86
C PRO A 186 -7.65 26.39 6.19
N LYS A 187 -8.28 27.25 5.40
CA LYS A 187 -7.56 28.32 4.64
C LYS A 187 -6.95 29.34 5.55
N GLU A 188 -7.53 29.55 6.72
CA GLU A 188 -7.08 30.50 7.75
C GLU A 188 -5.63 30.24 8.17
N LEU A 189 -5.21 28.96 8.21
CA LEU A 189 -3.82 28.61 8.52
C LEU A 189 -2.82 29.07 7.45
N VAL A 190 -3.24 29.06 6.20
CA VAL A 190 -2.41 29.51 5.08
C VAL A 190 -2.44 31.03 4.95
N GLU A 191 -3.59 31.66 5.21
CA GLU A 191 -3.79 33.09 5.13
C GLU A 191 -3.02 33.82 6.25
N SER A 192 -3.09 33.32 7.49
CA SER A 192 -2.29 33.90 8.60
C SER A 192 -0.80 33.87 8.32
N ALA A 193 -0.28 32.73 7.81
CA ALA A 193 1.12 32.64 7.44
C ALA A 193 1.53 33.62 6.30
N ARG A 194 0.60 33.90 5.36
CA ARG A 194 0.84 34.89 4.31
C ARG A 194 0.84 36.33 4.85
N ILE A 195 -0.01 36.65 5.82
CA ILE A 195 -0.01 37.92 6.52
C ILE A 195 1.34 38.13 7.24
N ASP A 196 1.90 37.06 7.82
CA ASP A 196 3.22 37.02 8.44
C ASP A 196 4.39 37.08 7.43
N GLY A 197 4.09 37.26 6.13
CA GLY A 197 5.10 37.40 5.07
C GLY A 197 5.69 36.07 4.58
N ALA A 198 5.08 34.94 4.87
CA ALA A 198 5.57 33.63 4.38
C ALA A 198 5.38 33.50 2.86
N THR A 199 6.45 33.14 2.16
CA THR A 199 6.40 32.81 0.74
C THR A 199 5.60 31.49 0.52
N PRO A 200 5.04 31.25 -0.68
CA PRO A 200 4.33 30.00 -0.98
C PRO A 200 5.16 28.75 -0.68
N TRP A 201 6.48 28.77 -0.92
CA TRP A 201 7.39 27.68 -0.61
C TRP A 201 7.53 27.45 0.90
N ARG A 202 7.60 28.53 1.68
CA ARG A 202 7.65 28.44 3.15
C ARG A 202 6.34 27.85 3.71
N VAL A 203 5.20 28.28 3.19
CA VAL A 203 3.88 27.72 3.53
C VAL A 203 3.83 26.22 3.18
N PHE A 204 4.27 25.85 1.97
CA PHE A 204 4.33 24.46 1.54
C PHE A 204 5.16 23.61 2.50
N ARG A 205 6.41 23.99 2.75
CA ARG A 205 7.35 23.17 3.53
C ARG A 205 7.02 23.13 5.02
N SER A 206 6.63 24.28 5.61
CA SER A 206 6.50 24.42 7.06
C SER A 206 5.09 24.18 7.59
N ILE A 207 4.06 24.28 6.74
CA ILE A 207 2.67 24.11 7.14
C ILE A 207 2.02 22.95 6.40
N ALA A 208 1.98 23.00 5.06
CA ALA A 208 1.25 22.04 4.27
C ALA A 208 1.83 20.62 4.35
N VAL A 209 3.15 20.48 4.19
CA VAL A 209 3.83 19.15 4.24
C VAL A 209 3.68 18.47 5.61
N PRO A 210 3.91 19.12 6.77
CA PRO A 210 3.68 18.49 8.07
C PRO A 210 2.24 18.05 8.31
N LEU A 211 1.27 18.88 7.92
CA LEU A 211 -0.15 18.53 8.03
C LEU A 211 -0.56 17.36 7.13
N ALA A 212 0.06 17.26 5.95
CA ALA A 212 -0.27 16.25 4.95
C ALA A 212 0.46 14.91 5.15
N ARG A 213 1.24 14.73 6.22
CA ARG A 213 1.96 13.46 6.48
C ARG A 213 1.08 12.21 6.35
N PRO A 214 -0.13 12.13 6.92
CA PRO A 214 -0.98 10.95 6.76
C PRO A 214 -1.38 10.72 5.30
N ALA A 215 -1.66 11.80 4.54
CA ALA A 215 -2.03 11.71 3.13
C ALA A 215 -0.85 11.23 2.26
N PHE A 216 0.39 11.64 2.54
CA PHE A 216 1.58 11.13 1.84
C PHE A 216 1.78 9.65 2.05
N ILE A 217 1.65 9.18 3.29
CA ILE A 217 1.81 7.77 3.62
C ILE A 217 0.73 6.96 2.90
N THR A 218 -0.51 7.45 2.90
CA THR A 218 -1.62 6.80 2.21
C THR A 218 -1.39 6.77 0.70
N LEU A 219 -1.05 7.91 0.08
CA LEU A 219 -0.72 7.97 -1.36
C LEU A 219 0.45 7.06 -1.70
N GLY A 220 1.54 7.15 -0.93
CA GLY A 220 2.73 6.31 -1.14
C GLY A 220 2.42 4.83 -1.05
N THR A 221 1.63 4.42 -0.06
CA THR A 221 1.25 3.01 0.10
C THR A 221 0.40 2.51 -1.07
N PHE A 222 -0.63 3.26 -1.48
CA PHE A 222 -1.46 2.84 -2.63
C PHE A 222 -0.68 2.84 -3.94
N THR A 223 0.15 3.85 -4.17
CA THR A 223 1.02 3.89 -5.35
C THR A 223 1.99 2.72 -5.35
N PHE A 224 2.66 2.47 -4.23
CA PHE A 224 3.58 1.35 -4.09
C PHE A 224 2.88 0.02 -4.38
N LEU A 225 1.73 -0.25 -3.76
CA LEU A 225 0.99 -1.49 -3.96
C LEU A 225 0.52 -1.66 -5.42
N GLY A 226 0.08 -0.58 -6.05
CA GLY A 226 -0.30 -0.59 -7.47
C GLY A 226 0.88 -0.93 -8.39
N LEU A 227 2.00 -0.25 -8.20
CA LEU A 227 3.20 -0.45 -9.01
C LEU A 227 3.91 -1.77 -8.71
N TRP A 228 3.86 -2.25 -7.46
CA TRP A 228 4.44 -3.54 -7.07
C TRP A 228 3.79 -4.72 -7.78
N ASN A 229 2.51 -4.64 -8.05
CA ASN A 229 1.74 -5.66 -8.75
C ASN A 229 1.63 -5.42 -10.25
N GLU A 230 2.25 -4.34 -10.78
CA GLU A 230 2.20 -4.02 -12.19
C GLU A 230 3.01 -5.04 -13.00
N LEU A 231 2.39 -5.64 -13.98
CA LEU A 231 2.96 -6.68 -14.83
C LEU A 231 3.03 -6.27 -16.29
N LEU A 232 1.98 -5.61 -16.80
CA LEU A 232 1.76 -5.45 -18.25
C LEU A 232 2.82 -4.55 -18.89
N PHE A 233 3.04 -3.37 -18.33
CA PHE A 233 4.03 -2.44 -18.84
C PHE A 233 5.45 -2.92 -18.57
N ALA A 234 5.70 -3.51 -17.39
CA ALA A 234 7.01 -4.07 -17.10
C ALA A 234 7.37 -5.20 -18.05
N LEU A 235 6.41 -6.08 -18.40
CA LEU A 235 6.63 -7.17 -19.37
C LEU A 235 6.94 -6.65 -20.77
N LEU A 236 6.31 -5.54 -21.17
CA LEU A 236 6.51 -4.94 -22.49
C LEU A 236 7.82 -4.14 -22.59
N ILE A 237 8.20 -3.46 -21.53
CA ILE A 237 9.33 -2.52 -21.55
C ILE A 237 10.63 -3.19 -21.11
N MET A 238 10.59 -4.11 -20.11
CA MET A 238 11.76 -4.80 -19.59
C MET A 238 11.97 -6.15 -20.26
N SER A 239 12.65 -6.14 -21.39
CA SER A 239 12.89 -7.36 -22.20
C SER A 239 14.04 -8.22 -21.70
N SER A 240 15.13 -7.60 -21.15
CA SER A 240 16.32 -8.31 -20.67
C SER A 240 16.10 -8.99 -19.33
N PRO A 241 16.55 -10.24 -19.14
CA PRO A 241 16.40 -10.98 -17.87
C PRO A 241 16.92 -10.20 -16.66
N GLU A 242 18.05 -9.50 -16.81
CA GLU A 242 18.74 -8.77 -15.75
C GLU A 242 17.98 -7.55 -15.25
N GLN A 243 17.01 -7.04 -16.04
CA GLN A 243 16.26 -5.82 -15.72
C GLN A 243 14.80 -6.06 -15.39
N ARG A 244 14.32 -7.30 -15.47
CA ARG A 244 12.93 -7.66 -15.20
C ARG A 244 12.53 -7.33 -13.79
N THR A 245 11.27 -6.95 -13.62
CA THR A 245 10.64 -6.85 -12.32
C THR A 245 10.21 -8.23 -11.81
N LEU A 246 10.01 -8.36 -10.51
CA LEU A 246 9.66 -9.63 -9.88
C LEU A 246 8.36 -10.26 -10.42
N PRO A 247 7.25 -9.52 -10.64
CA PRO A 247 6.05 -10.09 -11.26
C PRO A 247 6.30 -10.67 -12.66
N VAL A 248 7.15 -9.99 -13.46
CA VAL A 248 7.55 -10.46 -14.79
C VAL A 248 8.37 -11.74 -14.70
N ALA A 249 9.39 -11.77 -13.83
CA ALA A 249 10.25 -12.93 -13.66
C ALA A 249 9.45 -14.16 -13.20
N ILE A 250 8.57 -14.01 -12.22
CA ILE A 250 7.70 -15.10 -11.73
C ILE A 250 6.79 -15.61 -12.84
N THR A 251 6.20 -14.69 -13.63
CA THR A 251 5.28 -15.05 -14.73
C THR A 251 6.00 -15.83 -15.82
N LEU A 252 7.19 -15.38 -16.23
CA LEU A 252 7.98 -16.05 -17.26
C LEU A 252 8.57 -17.36 -16.76
N LEU A 253 9.01 -17.44 -15.51
CA LEU A 253 9.45 -18.69 -14.90
C LEU A 253 8.32 -19.74 -14.93
N ARG A 254 7.10 -19.33 -14.66
CA ARG A 254 5.93 -20.21 -14.74
C ARG A 254 5.60 -20.66 -16.16
N GLN A 255 5.81 -19.80 -17.17
CA GLN A 255 5.54 -20.10 -18.58
C GLN A 255 6.64 -20.95 -19.24
N SER A 256 7.90 -20.84 -18.80
CA SER A 256 9.02 -21.60 -19.35
C SER A 256 8.93 -23.11 -19.09
N VAL A 257 8.00 -23.52 -18.24
CA VAL A 257 7.79 -24.90 -17.81
C VAL A 257 6.86 -25.62 -18.79
N GLN A 258 7.41 -26.11 -19.90
CA GLN A 258 6.70 -27.07 -20.78
C GLN A 258 6.49 -28.44 -20.08
N ASN A 259 7.29 -28.76 -19.09
CA ASN A 259 7.09 -29.85 -18.14
C ASN A 259 7.27 -29.30 -16.74
N PRO A 260 6.20 -29.23 -15.90
CA PRO A 260 6.34 -28.76 -14.52
C PRO A 260 7.24 -29.70 -13.75
N THR A 261 8.54 -29.37 -13.69
CA THR A 261 9.40 -30.02 -12.72
C THR A 261 8.99 -29.50 -11.36
N LEU A 262 8.69 -30.41 -10.46
CA LEU A 262 8.18 -30.17 -9.11
C LEU A 262 9.09 -29.24 -8.27
N VAL A 263 10.35 -29.12 -8.68
CA VAL A 263 11.32 -28.17 -8.12
C VAL A 263 10.91 -26.72 -8.36
N GLN A 264 10.33 -26.41 -9.52
CA GLN A 264 10.00 -25.04 -9.90
C GLN A 264 8.79 -24.49 -9.13
N ASP A 265 7.79 -25.34 -8.82
CA ASP A 265 6.64 -24.92 -8.02
C ASP A 265 7.05 -24.46 -6.62
N ALA A 266 8.02 -25.13 -5.99
CA ALA A 266 8.54 -24.73 -4.69
C ALA A 266 9.36 -23.43 -4.75
N ILE A 267 10.17 -23.23 -5.80
CA ILE A 267 10.92 -21.99 -6.02
C ILE A 267 9.96 -20.82 -6.34
N ILE A 268 8.93 -21.07 -7.17
CA ILE A 268 7.89 -20.08 -7.46
C ILE A 268 7.14 -19.69 -6.17
N ALA A 269 6.78 -20.69 -5.34
CA ALA A 269 6.14 -20.42 -4.05
C ALA A 269 7.04 -19.57 -3.12
N ALA A 270 8.34 -19.85 -3.07
CA ALA A 270 9.29 -19.02 -2.35
C ALA A 270 9.36 -17.59 -2.91
N GLY A 271 9.43 -17.44 -4.23
CA GLY A 271 9.40 -16.13 -4.90
C GLY A 271 8.12 -15.33 -4.64
N LEU A 272 6.96 -16.00 -4.65
CA LEU A 272 5.66 -15.37 -4.33
C LEU A 272 5.59 -14.93 -2.87
N LEU A 273 6.11 -15.70 -1.93
CA LEU A 273 6.20 -15.30 -0.52
C LEU A 273 7.14 -14.11 -0.33
N MET A 274 8.29 -14.09 -1.02
CA MET A 274 9.19 -12.94 -1.03
C MET A 274 8.47 -11.71 -1.60
N SER A 275 7.72 -11.89 -2.69
CA SER A 275 6.91 -10.80 -3.28
C SER A 275 5.86 -10.28 -2.31
N ALA A 276 5.19 -11.14 -1.56
CA ALA A 276 4.17 -10.76 -0.59
C ALA A 276 4.75 -10.10 0.67
N ALA A 277 5.98 -10.44 1.05
CA ALA A 277 6.59 -9.98 2.31
C ALA A 277 6.69 -8.45 2.41
N LEU A 278 7.11 -7.78 1.33
CA LEU A 278 7.32 -6.33 1.34
C LEU A 278 6.02 -5.53 1.41
N PRO A 279 4.96 -5.80 0.60
CA PRO A 279 3.65 -5.20 0.78
C PRO A 279 3.06 -5.45 2.17
N PHE A 280 3.23 -6.66 2.70
CA PHE A 280 2.74 -7.02 4.03
C PHE A 280 3.46 -6.24 5.14
N LEU A 281 4.78 -6.10 5.03
CA LEU A 281 5.58 -5.27 5.94
C LEU A 281 5.13 -3.81 5.91
N LEU A 282 4.95 -3.23 4.73
CA LEU A 282 4.45 -1.86 4.57
C LEU A 282 3.06 -1.69 5.19
N PHE A 283 2.16 -2.67 4.99
CA PHE A 283 0.84 -2.64 5.62
C PHE A 283 0.92 -2.67 7.15
N ILE A 284 1.76 -3.53 7.74
CA ILE A 284 1.96 -3.57 9.20
C ILE A 284 2.48 -2.24 9.73
N LEU A 285 3.45 -1.64 9.05
CA LEU A 285 4.07 -0.38 9.47
C LEU A 285 3.13 0.83 9.34
N PHE A 286 2.27 0.86 8.33
CA PHE A 286 1.47 2.02 7.97
C PHE A 286 -0.05 1.83 8.11
N ASN A 287 -0.55 0.72 8.65
CA ASN A 287 -1.98 0.42 8.76
C ASN A 287 -2.78 1.53 9.44
N ARG A 288 -2.23 2.13 10.50
CA ARG A 288 -2.89 3.21 11.25
C ARG A 288 -3.04 4.48 10.40
N GLN A 289 -2.00 4.84 9.67
CA GLN A 289 -2.00 6.02 8.81
C GLN A 289 -2.92 5.83 7.60
N ILE A 290 -2.94 4.63 7.02
CA ILE A 290 -3.83 4.27 5.92
C ILE A 290 -5.29 4.42 6.36
N THR A 291 -5.65 3.89 7.52
CA THR A 291 -7.01 4.00 8.06
C THR A 291 -7.41 5.45 8.33
N GLN A 292 -6.50 6.26 8.89
CA GLN A 292 -6.74 7.69 9.14
C GLN A 292 -6.93 8.48 7.83
N GLY A 293 -6.11 8.20 6.82
CA GLY A 293 -6.20 8.85 5.51
C GLY A 293 -7.50 8.53 4.77
N MET A 294 -7.99 7.30 4.85
CA MET A 294 -9.27 6.89 4.25
C MET A 294 -10.46 7.56 4.93
N VAL A 295 -10.47 7.65 6.25
CA VAL A 295 -11.56 8.30 7.02
C VAL A 295 -11.60 9.80 6.74
N ALA A 296 -10.47 10.48 6.63
CA ALA A 296 -10.41 11.91 6.28
C ALA A 296 -10.99 12.20 4.88
N GLY A 297 -10.92 11.26 3.94
CA GLY A 297 -11.53 11.35 2.62
C GLY A 297 -13.03 11.02 2.57
N ALA A 298 -13.56 10.26 3.54
CA ALA A 298 -14.93 9.77 3.57
C ALA A 298 -15.90 10.67 4.35
N LEU A 299 -15.40 11.64 5.11
CA LEU A 299 -16.21 12.56 5.95
C LEU A 299 -16.68 13.82 5.19
N LYS A 300 -16.93 13.71 3.90
CA LYS A 300 -17.59 14.77 3.09
C LYS A 300 -18.95 14.34 2.61
#